data_afa5a836d60f770e093a59656d515ab4
#
_entry.id   afa5a836d60f770e093a59656d515ab4
#
_cell.length_a   1.000
_cell.length_b   1.000
_cell.length_c   1.000
_cell.angle_alpha   90.00
_cell.angle_beta   90.00
_cell.angle_gamma   90.00
#
_symmetry.space_group_name_H-M   'P 1'
#
loop_
_entity.id
_entity.type
_entity.pdbx_description
1 polymer ?
#
loop_
_entity_poly.entity_id
_entity_poly.type
_entity_poly.pdbx_seq_one_letter_code
_entity_poly.pdbx_strand_id
1 'polypeptide(L)'
;MGYFNAENRVRAEALVELYPEARSATIPLCHLAQEQGGYLSKEAMSEIAELTKTSPVEVLGAASFYDMLHTEPVGTYLLGVCTNIACLLQGGEELLESAKEVFGVEVGETTEDGKFTLEEVECLALCDQAPCAVVNYRYFGSLDRAALERLRDDLVAGRYSETVPPHGTLNRVERHAPPMIPMDEIDEERRRFDEQRRLRAQEKEGSRDA
;
A
#
# COMPACT_ATOMS: atom_id res chain seq x y z
N MET A 1 3.90 10.13 29.42
CA MET A 1 3.28 8.88 28.94
C MET A 1 3.72 8.74 27.48
N GLY A 2 4.25 7.59 27.06
CA GLY A 2 4.65 7.40 25.66
C GLY A 2 3.44 7.38 24.71
N TYR A 3 3.69 7.50 23.42
CA TYR A 3 2.67 7.42 22.38
C TYR A 3 2.07 6.00 22.28
N PHE A 4 2.94 4.97 22.26
CA PHE A 4 2.46 3.59 22.18
C PHE A 4 1.73 3.16 23.46
N ASN A 5 0.57 2.54 23.30
CA ASN A 5 -0.11 1.84 24.38
C ASN A 5 0.73 0.66 24.87
N ALA A 6 0.36 0.04 25.99
CA ALA A 6 1.17 -1.00 26.63
C ALA A 6 1.42 -2.23 25.73
N GLU A 7 0.43 -2.63 24.92
CA GLU A 7 0.55 -3.75 23.99
C GLU A 7 1.48 -3.39 22.83
N ASN A 8 1.26 -2.23 22.19
CA ASN A 8 2.08 -1.79 21.07
C ASN A 8 3.50 -1.41 21.50
N ARG A 9 3.72 -1.00 22.74
CA ARG A 9 5.05 -0.79 23.28
C ARG A 9 5.88 -2.08 23.28
N VAL A 10 5.29 -3.18 23.73
CA VAL A 10 5.95 -4.51 23.70
C VAL A 10 6.21 -4.94 22.25
N ARG A 11 5.25 -4.72 21.35
CA ARG A 11 5.45 -5.01 19.91
C ARG A 11 6.55 -4.15 19.30
N ALA A 12 6.63 -2.88 19.67
CA ALA A 12 7.65 -1.95 19.17
C ALA A 12 9.05 -2.38 19.60
N GLU A 13 9.23 -2.73 20.87
CA GLU A 13 10.50 -3.24 21.40
C GLU A 13 10.92 -4.55 20.69
N ALA A 14 9.98 -5.47 20.52
CA ALA A 14 10.24 -6.71 19.80
C ALA A 14 10.58 -6.48 18.30
N LEU A 15 9.99 -5.47 17.65
CA LEU A 15 10.34 -5.08 16.30
C LEU A 15 11.79 -4.57 16.20
N VAL A 16 12.21 -3.74 17.15
CA VAL A 16 13.59 -3.24 17.18
C VAL A 16 14.60 -4.38 17.34
N GLU A 17 14.30 -5.38 18.17
CA GLU A 17 15.15 -6.53 18.41
C GLU A 17 15.34 -7.46 17.18
N LEU A 18 14.45 -7.38 16.18
CA LEU A 18 14.58 -8.16 14.94
C LEU A 18 15.73 -7.69 14.04
N TYR A 19 16.24 -6.49 14.27
CA TYR A 19 17.24 -5.88 13.40
C TYR A 19 18.60 -5.75 14.12
N PRO A 20 19.72 -5.98 13.42
CA PRO A 20 21.05 -5.74 13.98
C PRO A 20 21.28 -4.29 14.41
N GLU A 21 20.64 -3.35 13.71
CA GLU A 21 20.68 -1.92 14.02
C GLU A 21 19.27 -1.40 14.28
N ALA A 22 19.05 -0.75 15.40
CA ALA A 22 17.73 -0.24 15.81
C ALA A 22 17.11 0.69 14.75
N ARG A 23 17.92 1.48 14.03
CA ARG A 23 17.47 2.37 12.95
C ARG A 23 16.68 1.64 11.85
N SER A 24 17.00 0.38 11.58
CA SER A 24 16.31 -0.40 10.55
C SER A 24 14.86 -0.71 10.89
N ALA A 25 14.46 -0.57 12.16
CA ALA A 25 13.09 -0.72 12.60
C ALA A 25 12.21 0.53 12.37
N THR A 26 12.74 1.64 11.81
CA THR A 26 11.98 2.90 11.66
C THR A 26 10.69 2.70 10.89
N ILE A 27 10.73 2.08 9.71
CA ILE A 27 9.53 1.88 8.88
C ILE A 27 8.51 0.94 9.54
N PRO A 28 8.87 -0.24 10.05
CA PRO A 28 7.95 -1.07 10.81
C PRO A 28 7.30 -0.35 12.00
N LEU A 29 8.04 0.48 12.71
CA LEU A 29 7.50 1.27 13.83
C LEU A 29 6.56 2.38 13.35
N CYS A 30 6.83 3.02 12.21
CA CYS A 30 5.88 3.95 11.58
C CYS A 30 4.55 3.25 11.26
N HIS A 31 4.57 2.06 10.69
CA HIS A 31 3.36 1.28 10.45
C HIS A 31 2.62 0.92 11.73
N LEU A 32 3.34 0.52 12.78
CA LEU A 32 2.73 0.21 14.08
C LEU A 32 2.07 1.45 14.71
N ALA A 33 2.73 2.61 14.60
CA ALA A 33 2.19 3.87 15.09
C ALA A 33 0.95 4.29 14.31
N GLN A 34 0.98 4.17 12.99
CA GLN A 34 -0.16 4.46 12.11
C GLN A 34 -1.34 3.51 12.36
N GLU A 35 -1.08 2.22 12.61
CA GLU A 35 -2.10 1.24 13.01
C GLU A 35 -2.81 1.69 14.29
N GLN A 36 -2.07 2.24 15.25
CA GLN A 36 -2.64 2.70 16.52
C GLN A 36 -3.39 4.02 16.42
N GLY A 37 -2.84 5.00 15.70
CA GLY A 37 -3.31 6.39 15.72
C GLY A 37 -3.94 6.87 14.41
N GLY A 38 -3.97 6.04 13.38
CA GLY A 38 -4.48 6.40 12.05
C GLY A 38 -3.49 7.18 11.19
N TYR A 39 -2.53 7.88 11.79
CA TYR A 39 -1.46 8.63 11.14
C TYR A 39 -0.25 8.78 12.08
N LEU A 40 0.84 9.32 11.56
CA LEU A 40 2.08 9.55 12.31
C LEU A 40 2.10 10.94 12.92
N SER A 41 1.66 11.06 14.18
CA SER A 41 1.73 12.31 14.91
C SER A 41 3.18 12.66 15.30
N LYS A 42 3.42 13.91 15.71
CA LYS A 42 4.74 14.36 16.19
C LYS A 42 5.20 13.55 17.41
N GLU A 43 4.26 13.19 18.28
CA GLU A 43 4.50 12.38 19.46
C GLU A 43 4.90 10.95 19.07
N ALA A 44 4.24 10.36 18.07
CA ALA A 44 4.59 9.06 17.53
C ALA A 44 6.01 9.07 16.96
N MET A 45 6.32 10.05 16.11
CA MET A 45 7.66 10.19 15.52
C MET A 45 8.75 10.40 16.55
N SER A 46 8.46 11.12 17.63
CA SER A 46 9.41 11.31 18.73
C SER A 46 9.72 10.02 19.47
N GLU A 47 8.70 9.21 19.80
CA GLU A 47 8.91 7.92 20.46
C GLU A 47 9.60 6.90 19.55
N ILE A 48 9.27 6.89 18.26
CA ILE A 48 9.97 6.07 17.27
C ILE A 48 11.46 6.44 17.20
N ALA A 49 11.78 7.73 17.21
CA ALA A 49 13.15 8.22 17.19
C ALA A 49 13.94 7.76 18.43
N GLU A 50 13.33 7.79 19.61
CA GLU A 50 13.93 7.25 20.84
C GLU A 50 14.24 5.75 20.72
N LEU A 51 13.28 4.97 20.24
CA LEU A 51 13.41 3.52 20.08
C LEU A 51 14.48 3.14 19.06
N THR A 52 14.56 3.89 17.96
CA THR A 52 15.47 3.61 16.84
C THR A 52 16.83 4.28 17.00
N LYS A 53 17.02 5.09 18.07
CA LYS A 53 18.23 5.88 18.32
C LYS A 53 18.56 6.84 17.16
N THR A 54 17.51 7.43 16.60
CA THR A 54 17.58 8.44 15.53
C THR A 54 16.99 9.77 16.01
N SER A 55 16.80 10.72 15.13
CA SER A 55 16.11 11.97 15.41
C SER A 55 14.67 11.96 14.86
N PRO A 56 13.73 12.74 15.43
CA PRO A 56 12.39 12.88 14.88
C PRO A 56 12.35 13.36 13.42
N VAL A 57 13.36 14.15 13.00
CA VAL A 57 13.51 14.63 11.62
C VAL A 57 13.87 13.48 10.67
N GLU A 58 14.71 12.54 11.11
CA GLU A 58 15.01 11.34 10.30
C GLU A 58 13.78 10.43 10.18
N VAL A 59 12.98 10.29 11.22
CA VAL A 59 11.71 9.55 11.16
C VAL A 59 10.72 10.24 10.22
N LEU A 60 10.59 11.57 10.30
CA LEU A 60 9.76 12.35 9.38
C LEU A 60 10.25 12.20 7.93
N GLY A 61 11.56 12.26 7.70
CA GLY A 61 12.14 12.06 6.37
C GLY A 61 11.83 10.67 5.79
N ALA A 62 11.85 9.63 6.63
CA ALA A 62 11.42 8.30 6.23
C ALA A 62 9.90 8.24 5.96
N ALA A 63 9.10 8.80 6.86
CA ALA A 63 7.64 8.79 6.73
C ALA A 63 7.15 9.54 5.48
N SER A 64 7.74 10.70 5.17
CA SER A 64 7.34 11.51 4.02
C SER A 64 7.80 10.95 2.67
N PHE A 65 8.66 9.94 2.65
CA PHE A 65 9.13 9.29 1.43
C PHE A 65 8.18 8.20 0.93
N TYR A 66 7.41 7.57 1.81
CA TYR A 66 6.55 6.43 1.49
C TYR A 66 5.08 6.83 1.46
N ASP A 67 4.41 6.68 0.34
CA ASP A 67 3.00 7.05 0.12
C ASP A 67 2.03 6.39 1.11
N MET A 68 2.39 5.21 1.62
CA MET A 68 1.57 4.47 2.58
C MET A 68 1.66 5.01 4.02
N LEU A 69 2.53 5.99 4.30
CA LEU A 69 2.70 6.59 5.61
C LEU A 69 2.17 8.02 5.60
N HIS A 70 1.20 8.29 6.45
CA HIS A 70 0.50 9.58 6.52
C HIS A 70 0.97 10.37 7.73
N THR A 71 1.40 11.60 7.52
CA THR A 71 1.83 12.53 8.58
C THR A 71 0.69 13.46 9.04
N GLU A 72 -0.43 13.43 8.33
CA GLU A 72 -1.66 14.16 8.65
C GLU A 72 -2.82 13.16 8.81
N PRO A 73 -3.88 13.51 9.52
CA PRO A 73 -5.05 12.66 9.67
C PRO A 73 -5.68 12.29 8.33
N VAL A 74 -5.97 11.01 8.14
CA VAL A 74 -6.69 10.48 6.99
C VAL A 74 -7.96 9.77 7.42
N GLY A 75 -8.88 9.58 6.49
CA GLY A 75 -10.17 8.91 6.74
C GLY A 75 -10.01 7.41 7.00
N THR A 76 -11.10 6.81 7.48
CA THR A 76 -11.18 5.34 7.67
C THR A 76 -10.91 4.58 6.37
N TYR A 77 -11.35 5.13 5.24
CA TYR A 77 -11.16 4.60 3.90
C TYR A 77 -10.32 5.56 3.06
N LEU A 78 -9.17 5.11 2.67
CA LEU A 78 -8.28 5.81 1.75
C LEU A 78 -8.59 5.32 0.35
N LEU A 79 -9.19 6.17 -0.47
CA LEU A 79 -9.58 5.87 -1.86
C LEU A 79 -8.55 6.46 -2.80
N GLY A 80 -7.72 5.61 -3.41
CA GLY A 80 -6.76 5.99 -4.44
C GLY A 80 -7.29 5.66 -5.83
N VAL A 81 -7.50 6.66 -6.69
CA VAL A 81 -7.91 6.48 -8.08
C VAL A 81 -6.70 6.55 -9.00
N CYS A 82 -6.50 5.51 -9.82
CA CYS A 82 -5.40 5.46 -10.76
C CYS A 82 -5.69 6.32 -12.00
N THR A 83 -4.78 7.26 -12.29
CA THR A 83 -4.82 8.12 -13.48
C THR A 83 -3.67 7.84 -14.46
N ASN A 84 -2.89 6.78 -14.23
CA ASN A 84 -1.75 6.45 -15.09
C ASN A 84 -2.20 5.90 -16.44
N ILE A 85 -1.29 5.81 -17.39
CA ILE A 85 -1.54 5.69 -18.84
C ILE A 85 -2.71 4.78 -19.24
N ALA A 86 -2.79 3.55 -18.74
CA ALA A 86 -3.87 2.63 -19.13
C ALA A 86 -5.24 3.10 -18.59
N CYS A 87 -5.28 3.58 -17.35
CA CYS A 87 -6.50 4.13 -16.75
C CYS A 87 -6.88 5.45 -17.41
N LEU A 88 -5.91 6.35 -17.69
CA LEU A 88 -6.13 7.58 -18.44
C LEU A 88 -6.85 7.33 -19.76
N LEU A 89 -6.35 6.37 -20.57
CA LEU A 89 -6.94 6.01 -21.87
C LEU A 89 -8.33 5.37 -21.75
N GLN A 90 -8.69 4.86 -20.58
CA GLN A 90 -9.98 4.23 -20.30
C GLN A 90 -10.90 5.11 -19.43
N GLY A 91 -10.60 6.42 -19.32
CA GLY A 91 -11.43 7.37 -18.56
C GLY A 91 -11.06 7.49 -17.09
N GLY A 92 -9.78 7.35 -16.73
CA GLY A 92 -9.30 7.46 -15.35
C GLY A 92 -9.46 8.86 -14.75
N GLU A 93 -9.28 9.92 -15.57
CA GLU A 93 -9.53 11.30 -15.13
C GLU A 93 -11.02 11.56 -14.89
N GLU A 94 -11.88 11.06 -15.77
CA GLU A 94 -13.35 11.16 -15.60
C GLU A 94 -13.81 10.34 -14.37
N LEU A 95 -13.13 9.22 -14.08
CA LEU A 95 -13.39 8.46 -12.86
C LEU A 95 -12.99 9.24 -11.61
N LEU A 96 -11.85 9.93 -11.63
CA LEU A 96 -11.38 10.78 -10.53
C LEU A 96 -12.36 11.94 -10.27
N GLU A 97 -12.81 12.64 -11.32
CA GLU A 97 -13.82 13.69 -11.17
C GLU A 97 -15.15 13.12 -10.64
N SER A 98 -15.55 11.94 -11.10
CA SER A 98 -16.73 11.27 -10.57
C SER A 98 -16.54 10.88 -9.09
N ALA A 99 -15.35 10.48 -8.68
CA ALA A 99 -15.05 10.17 -7.29
C ALA A 99 -15.17 11.39 -6.39
N LYS A 100 -14.68 12.56 -6.82
CA LYS A 100 -14.83 13.84 -6.08
C LYS A 100 -16.31 14.13 -5.82
N GLU A 101 -17.16 14.02 -6.83
CA GLU A 101 -18.60 14.27 -6.70
C GLU A 101 -19.28 13.22 -5.83
N VAL A 102 -18.99 11.93 -6.04
CA VAL A 102 -19.66 10.82 -5.35
C VAL A 102 -19.31 10.80 -3.86
N PHE A 103 -18.04 11.04 -3.51
CA PHE A 103 -17.59 11.03 -2.12
C PHE A 103 -17.68 12.42 -1.45
N GLY A 104 -17.88 13.50 -2.24
CA GLY A 104 -18.02 14.86 -1.73
C GLY A 104 -16.73 15.39 -1.13
N VAL A 105 -15.57 15.11 -1.75
CA VAL A 105 -14.24 15.45 -1.24
C VAL A 105 -13.29 15.74 -2.39
N GLU A 106 -12.41 16.72 -2.25
CA GLU A 106 -11.36 17.01 -3.23
C GLU A 106 -10.15 16.06 -3.05
N VAL A 107 -9.32 15.99 -4.09
CA VAL A 107 -8.08 15.19 -4.05
C VAL A 107 -7.15 15.71 -2.96
N GLY A 108 -6.64 14.81 -2.12
CA GLY A 108 -5.80 15.13 -0.97
C GLY A 108 -6.57 15.53 0.29
N GLU A 109 -7.89 15.57 0.23
CA GLU A 109 -8.73 15.95 1.36
C GLU A 109 -9.48 14.78 1.97
N THR A 110 -9.95 14.98 3.19
CA THR A 110 -10.77 14.02 3.95
C THR A 110 -12.16 14.58 4.16
N THR A 111 -13.19 13.75 4.02
CA THR A 111 -14.59 14.14 4.28
C THR A 111 -14.76 14.64 5.74
N GLU A 112 -15.72 15.56 5.96
CA GLU A 112 -15.97 16.13 7.30
C GLU A 112 -16.31 15.09 8.37
N ASP A 113 -16.88 13.96 7.97
CA ASP A 113 -17.19 12.83 8.87
C ASP A 113 -15.98 11.92 9.14
N GLY A 114 -14.81 12.21 8.56
CA GLY A 114 -13.58 11.45 8.72
C GLY A 114 -13.62 10.04 8.10
N LYS A 115 -14.55 9.77 7.18
CA LYS A 115 -14.68 8.44 6.60
C LYS A 115 -13.80 8.21 5.39
N PHE A 116 -13.74 9.17 4.47
CA PHE A 116 -13.06 9.00 3.19
C PHE A 116 -11.97 10.04 3.00
N THR A 117 -10.82 9.61 2.56
CA THR A 117 -9.78 10.46 1.98
C THR A 117 -9.63 10.07 0.52
N LEU A 118 -9.63 11.04 -0.40
CA LEU A 118 -9.46 10.81 -1.83
C LEU A 118 -8.03 11.14 -2.24
N GLU A 119 -7.40 10.22 -2.95
CA GLU A 119 -6.07 10.41 -3.52
C GLU A 119 -6.07 10.10 -5.01
N GLU A 120 -5.28 10.85 -5.76
CA GLU A 120 -4.83 10.47 -7.08
C GLU A 120 -3.57 9.63 -6.92
N VAL A 121 -3.55 8.43 -7.52
CA VAL A 121 -2.41 7.52 -7.35
C VAL A 121 -1.82 7.10 -8.69
N GLU A 122 -0.55 6.77 -8.64
CA GLU A 122 0.16 6.17 -9.76
C GLU A 122 -0.35 4.76 -10.07
N CYS A 123 0.27 4.09 -11.04
CA CYS A 123 -0.18 2.82 -11.57
C CYS A 123 -0.35 1.73 -10.51
N LEU A 124 -1.58 1.28 -10.31
CA LEU A 124 -1.95 0.18 -9.42
C LEU A 124 -1.66 -1.23 -9.99
N ALA A 125 -1.08 -1.30 -11.19
CA ALA A 125 -0.80 -2.54 -11.92
C ALA A 125 -2.04 -3.43 -12.23
N LEU A 126 -3.26 -2.86 -12.23
CA LEU A 126 -4.52 -3.53 -12.57
C LEU A 126 -5.00 -3.08 -13.97
N CYS A 127 -4.09 -3.00 -14.94
CA CYS A 127 -4.35 -2.39 -16.24
C CYS A 127 -5.33 -3.18 -17.12
N ASP A 128 -5.50 -4.46 -16.90
CA ASP A 128 -6.49 -5.33 -17.56
C ASP A 128 -7.94 -5.04 -17.11
N GLN A 129 -8.10 -4.29 -16.03
CA GLN A 129 -9.38 -3.86 -15.47
C GLN A 129 -9.46 -2.33 -15.31
N ALA A 130 -8.78 -1.60 -16.18
CA ALA A 130 -8.84 -0.14 -16.21
C ALA A 130 -10.25 0.36 -16.61
N PRO A 131 -10.71 1.52 -16.06
CA PRO A 131 -10.10 2.28 -15.00
C PRO A 131 -10.31 1.65 -13.62
N CYS A 132 -9.36 1.86 -12.70
CA CYS A 132 -9.35 1.17 -11.41
C CYS A 132 -9.00 2.11 -10.24
N ALA A 133 -9.36 1.65 -9.05
CA ALA A 133 -9.07 2.31 -7.80
C ALA A 133 -8.66 1.30 -6.72
N VAL A 134 -8.08 1.79 -5.64
CA VAL A 134 -7.78 1.03 -4.43
C VAL A 134 -8.49 1.67 -3.25
N VAL A 135 -9.10 0.86 -2.39
CA VAL A 135 -9.59 1.31 -1.09
C VAL A 135 -8.79 0.61 -0.01
N ASN A 136 -8.04 1.37 0.74
CA ASN A 136 -7.02 0.88 1.66
C ASN A 136 -6.16 -0.18 1.00
N TYR A 137 -6.09 -1.30 0.90
CA TYR A 137 -5.22 -2.23 0.15
C TYR A 137 -6.02 -3.19 -0.75
N ARG A 138 -7.32 -2.91 -0.93
CA ARG A 138 -8.17 -3.71 -1.82
C ARG A 138 -8.39 -3.01 -3.14
N TYR A 139 -8.12 -3.70 -4.22
CA TYR A 139 -8.29 -3.23 -5.59
C TYR A 139 -9.71 -3.42 -6.10
N PHE A 140 -10.17 -2.45 -6.89
CA PHE A 140 -11.45 -2.44 -7.59
C PHE A 140 -11.19 -2.02 -9.04
N GLY A 141 -11.60 -2.85 -9.99
CA GLY A 141 -11.39 -2.59 -11.41
C GLY A 141 -12.67 -2.41 -12.19
N SER A 142 -12.53 -1.97 -13.44
CA SER A 142 -13.63 -1.71 -14.38
C SER A 142 -14.69 -0.78 -13.77
N LEU A 143 -14.21 0.30 -13.16
CA LEU A 143 -15.04 1.24 -12.43
C LEU A 143 -15.66 2.28 -13.39
N ASP A 144 -16.90 2.60 -13.15
CA ASP A 144 -17.62 3.77 -13.66
C ASP A 144 -18.25 4.53 -12.48
N ARG A 145 -18.90 5.66 -12.76
CA ARG A 145 -19.58 6.45 -11.73
C ARG A 145 -20.58 5.62 -10.92
N ALA A 146 -21.37 4.78 -11.57
CA ALA A 146 -22.38 3.98 -10.88
C ALA A 146 -21.74 2.89 -9.99
N ALA A 147 -20.58 2.37 -10.38
CA ALA A 147 -19.79 1.47 -9.56
C ALA A 147 -19.19 2.19 -8.34
N LEU A 148 -18.73 3.43 -8.48
CA LEU A 148 -18.26 4.27 -7.36
C LEU A 148 -19.39 4.56 -6.37
N GLU A 149 -20.59 4.88 -6.84
CA GLU A 149 -21.77 5.10 -5.98
C GLU A 149 -22.10 3.85 -5.16
N ARG A 150 -22.13 2.68 -5.82
CA ARG A 150 -22.32 1.39 -5.12
C ARG A 150 -21.22 1.10 -4.13
N LEU A 151 -19.97 1.34 -4.51
CA LEU A 151 -18.80 1.12 -3.65
C LEU A 151 -18.89 1.98 -2.39
N ARG A 152 -19.20 3.29 -2.51
CA ARG A 152 -19.42 4.17 -1.38
C ARG A 152 -20.52 3.64 -0.46
N ASP A 153 -21.67 3.28 -1.00
CA ASP A 153 -22.81 2.79 -0.21
C ASP A 153 -22.48 1.47 0.49
N ASP A 154 -21.71 0.61 -0.16
CA ASP A 154 -21.25 -0.66 0.39
C ASP A 154 -20.24 -0.45 1.53
N LEU A 155 -19.32 0.50 1.39
CA LEU A 155 -18.35 0.86 2.44
C LEU A 155 -19.06 1.48 3.65
N VAL A 156 -19.99 2.42 3.42
CA VAL A 156 -20.78 3.05 4.48
C VAL A 156 -21.64 2.02 5.22
N ALA A 157 -22.21 1.06 4.50
CA ALA A 157 -23.01 -0.02 5.08
C ALA A 157 -22.18 -1.13 5.74
N GLY A 158 -20.84 -1.06 5.71
CA GLY A 158 -19.93 -2.05 6.30
C GLY A 158 -19.91 -3.41 5.56
N ARG A 159 -20.41 -3.47 4.33
CA ARG A 159 -20.43 -4.74 3.56
C ARG A 159 -19.02 -5.25 3.22
N TYR A 160 -18.02 -4.40 3.32
CA TYR A 160 -16.63 -4.74 3.09
C TYR A 160 -15.79 -4.84 4.37
N SER A 161 -16.40 -4.84 5.56
CA SER A 161 -15.70 -4.83 6.85
C SER A 161 -14.70 -6.00 7.03
N GLU A 162 -14.97 -7.15 6.41
CA GLU A 162 -14.06 -8.30 6.47
C GLU A 162 -12.99 -8.30 5.36
N THR A 163 -13.19 -7.56 4.28
CA THR A 163 -12.38 -7.66 3.07
C THR A 163 -11.65 -6.37 2.69
N VAL A 164 -12.14 -5.21 3.13
CA VAL A 164 -11.41 -3.94 3.08
C VAL A 164 -10.88 -3.67 4.49
N PRO A 165 -9.59 -3.69 4.64
CA PRO A 165 -8.95 -3.56 5.94
C PRO A 165 -8.84 -2.12 6.41
N PRO A 166 -8.54 -1.89 7.68
CA PRO A 166 -7.97 -0.62 8.12
C PRO A 166 -6.72 -0.30 7.31
N HIS A 167 -6.39 0.98 7.13
CA HIS A 167 -5.19 1.37 6.39
C HIS A 167 -3.85 1.15 7.12
N GLY A 168 -3.82 0.50 8.28
CA GLY A 168 -2.61 0.00 8.92
C GLY A 168 -2.10 -1.28 8.27
N THR A 169 -0.83 -1.33 7.86
CA THR A 169 -0.28 -2.44 7.08
C THR A 169 0.16 -3.65 7.90
N LEU A 170 0.53 -3.47 9.17
CA LEU A 170 1.06 -4.55 10.00
C LEU A 170 0.06 -5.66 10.33
N ASN A 171 -1.23 -5.35 10.34
CA ASN A 171 -2.28 -6.35 10.54
C ASN A 171 -2.37 -7.41 9.44
N ARG A 172 -1.61 -7.21 8.35
CA ARG A 172 -1.71 -8.02 7.13
C ARG A 172 -0.48 -8.83 6.80
N VAL A 173 0.60 -8.57 7.48
CA VAL A 173 1.78 -9.41 7.35
C VAL A 173 1.43 -10.75 7.99
N GLU A 174 1.12 -11.75 7.17
CA GLU A 174 1.00 -13.12 7.63
C GLU A 174 2.31 -13.51 8.28
N ARG A 175 2.29 -13.74 9.60
CA ARG A 175 3.47 -14.20 10.35
C ARG A 175 3.90 -15.62 9.97
N HIS A 176 3.01 -16.34 9.29
CA HIS A 176 3.26 -17.66 8.72
C HIS A 176 3.04 -17.55 7.21
N ALA A 177 4.04 -17.04 6.50
CA ALA A 177 4.08 -17.23 5.05
C ALA A 177 3.94 -18.72 4.74
N PRO A 178 3.16 -19.11 3.70
CA PRO A 178 3.18 -20.47 3.23
C PRO A 178 4.64 -20.89 2.99
N PRO A 179 5.00 -22.18 3.14
CA PRO A 179 6.36 -22.62 2.90
C PRO A 179 6.82 -22.08 1.55
N MET A 180 7.93 -21.33 1.56
CA MET A 180 8.54 -20.84 0.34
C MET A 180 8.76 -22.03 -0.59
N ILE A 181 8.54 -21.81 -1.88
CA ILE A 181 8.92 -22.80 -2.90
C ILE A 181 10.36 -23.21 -2.61
N PRO A 182 10.65 -24.52 -2.47
CA PRO A 182 12.00 -24.99 -2.21
C PRO A 182 12.99 -24.39 -3.21
N MET A 183 14.16 -23.99 -2.74
CA MET A 183 15.15 -23.32 -3.59
C MET A 183 15.58 -24.17 -4.78
N ASP A 184 15.57 -25.50 -4.65
CA ASP A 184 15.83 -26.45 -5.71
C ASP A 184 14.79 -26.40 -6.84
N GLU A 185 13.51 -26.21 -6.52
CA GLU A 185 12.45 -26.01 -7.53
C GLU A 185 12.64 -24.70 -8.28
N ILE A 186 13.01 -23.61 -7.58
CA ILE A 186 13.33 -22.31 -8.20
C ILE A 186 14.54 -22.44 -9.13
N ASP A 187 15.57 -23.15 -8.70
CA ASP A 187 16.78 -23.38 -9.49
C ASP A 187 16.52 -24.28 -10.69
N GLU A 188 15.58 -25.21 -10.60
CA GLU A 188 15.14 -26.01 -11.76
C GLU A 188 14.36 -25.18 -12.77
N GLU A 189 13.44 -24.35 -12.33
CA GLU A 189 12.68 -23.44 -13.19
C GLU A 189 13.60 -22.44 -13.90
N ARG A 190 14.55 -21.88 -13.17
CA ARG A 190 15.56 -20.97 -13.72
C ARG A 190 16.42 -21.65 -14.80
N ARG A 191 16.88 -22.88 -14.55
CA ARG A 191 17.65 -23.66 -15.54
C ARG A 191 16.84 -23.96 -16.81
N ARG A 192 15.57 -24.34 -16.69
CA ARG A 192 14.66 -24.56 -17.83
C ARG A 192 14.45 -23.28 -18.63
N PHE A 193 14.30 -22.15 -17.96
CA PHE A 193 14.13 -20.85 -18.62
C PHE A 193 15.41 -20.44 -19.38
N ASP A 194 16.56 -20.60 -18.77
CA ASP A 194 17.84 -20.27 -19.40
C ASP A 194 18.14 -21.19 -20.61
N GLU A 195 17.78 -22.45 -20.54
CA GLU A 195 17.91 -23.39 -21.65
C GLU A 195 16.99 -23.01 -22.83
N GLN A 196 15.73 -22.70 -22.55
CA GLN A 196 14.80 -22.21 -23.57
C GLN A 196 15.28 -20.91 -24.22
N ARG A 197 15.85 -20.02 -23.45
CA ARG A 197 16.41 -18.76 -23.94
C ARG A 197 17.61 -18.99 -24.86
N ARG A 198 18.49 -19.95 -24.53
CA ARG A 198 19.62 -20.34 -25.38
C ARG A 198 19.15 -20.97 -26.69
N LEU A 199 18.18 -21.86 -26.66
CA LEU A 199 17.62 -22.50 -27.85
C LEU A 199 17.00 -21.47 -28.82
N ARG A 200 16.21 -20.52 -28.28
CA ARG A 200 15.64 -19.44 -29.09
C ARG A 200 16.69 -18.50 -29.66
N ALA A 201 17.81 -18.30 -28.99
CA ALA A 201 18.92 -17.50 -29.53
C ALA A 201 19.61 -18.21 -30.69
N GLN A 202 19.86 -19.52 -30.58
CA GLN A 202 20.44 -20.35 -31.66
C GLN A 202 19.55 -20.44 -32.89
N GLU A 203 18.23 -20.57 -32.71
CA GLU A 203 17.26 -20.55 -33.84
C GLU A 203 17.27 -19.22 -34.59
N LYS A 204 17.45 -18.10 -33.87
CA LYS A 204 17.55 -16.77 -34.49
C LYS A 204 18.86 -16.54 -35.23
N GLU A 205 19.96 -17.11 -34.77
CA GLU A 205 21.24 -17.07 -35.45
C GLU A 205 21.21 -17.93 -36.72
N GLY A 206 20.69 -19.16 -36.63
CA GLY A 206 20.57 -20.05 -37.80
C GLY A 206 19.61 -19.55 -38.89
N SER A 207 18.65 -18.69 -38.54
CA SER A 207 17.74 -18.06 -39.52
C SER A 207 18.29 -16.78 -40.17
N ARG A 208 19.45 -16.28 -39.72
CA ARG A 208 20.14 -15.12 -40.32
C ARG A 208 21.18 -15.51 -41.35
N ASP A 209 21.64 -16.76 -41.31
CA ASP A 209 22.65 -17.30 -42.24
C ASP A 209 22.05 -18.12 -43.41
N ALA A 210 20.71 -18.19 -43.49
CA ALA A 210 19.94 -18.80 -44.56
C ALA A 210 19.21 -17.74 -45.40
#